data_d5446f2d7b93eeb11d5ba656fcf5f5ce
#
_entry.id   d5446f2d7b93eeb11d5ba656fcf5f5ce
#
_cell.length_a   1.000
_cell.length_b   1.000
_cell.length_c   1.000
_cell.angle_alpha   90.00
_cell.angle_beta   90.00
_cell.angle_gamma   90.00
#
_symmetry.space_group_name_H-M   'P 1'
#
loop_
_entity.id
_entity.type
_entity.pdbx_description
1 polymer ?
#
loop_
_entity_poly.entity_id
_entity_poly.type
_entity_poly.pdbx_seq_one_letter_code
_entity_poly.pdbx_strand_id
1 'polypeptide(L)'
;MVAGYIVYGSSTIIVYTNGSGVHGFTLDPSVGEFFLSHPNIQIPELARYYSVNEAYWPYWNDNIRDFVDYLRGSDKGHVPCSARYIGSLVSDFHRNLVKGGIYMYPRNTRSADKTAGKLRLLYEAAPLAMIVEQAGGSAVTDDGRRILDIVPERLHPSRPRPWR
;
A
#
# COMPACT_ATOMS: atom_id res chain seq x y z
N MET A 1 10.55 16.80 2.17
CA MET A 1 10.72 15.36 1.77
C MET A 1 9.77 15.12 0.59
N VAL A 2 10.14 14.27 -0.37
CA VAL A 2 9.30 13.96 -1.54
C VAL A 2 9.16 12.44 -1.62
N ALA A 3 7.96 11.96 -1.94
CA ALA A 3 7.71 10.56 -2.23
C ALA A 3 6.88 10.43 -3.50
N GLY A 4 7.12 9.39 -4.30
CA GLY A 4 6.39 9.19 -5.54
C GLY A 4 6.58 7.79 -6.11
N TYR A 5 5.75 7.47 -7.08
CA TYR A 5 5.83 6.23 -7.86
C TYR A 5 5.38 6.47 -9.30
N ILE A 6 5.72 5.54 -10.17
CA ILE A 6 5.27 5.53 -11.56
C ILE A 6 4.52 4.23 -11.83
N VAL A 7 3.35 4.34 -12.45
CA VAL A 7 2.57 3.21 -12.98
C VAL A 7 2.76 3.15 -14.49
N TYR A 8 3.20 2.00 -14.98
CA TYR A 8 3.24 1.68 -16.40
C TYR A 8 2.08 0.75 -16.74
N GLY A 9 1.23 1.14 -17.69
CA GLY A 9 0.06 0.37 -18.11
C GLY A 9 -0.45 0.86 -19.44
N SER A 10 -1.77 0.86 -19.64
CA SER A 10 -2.40 1.50 -20.82
C SER A 10 -2.13 3.01 -20.90
N SER A 11 -1.83 3.62 -19.76
CA SER A 11 -1.26 4.96 -19.64
C SER A 11 -0.11 4.94 -18.65
N THR A 12 0.87 5.84 -18.81
CA THR A 12 1.94 6.04 -17.83
C THR A 12 1.56 7.20 -16.92
N ILE A 13 1.52 6.93 -15.61
CA ILE A 13 1.10 7.92 -14.60
C ILE A 13 2.20 8.04 -13.54
N ILE A 14 2.63 9.28 -13.27
CA ILE A 14 3.46 9.63 -12.11
C ILE A 14 2.52 10.14 -11.01
N VAL A 15 2.67 9.60 -9.81
CA VAL A 15 2.00 10.13 -8.61
C VAL A 15 3.06 10.53 -7.61
N TYR A 16 2.97 11.73 -7.07
CA TYR A 16 3.90 12.18 -6.04
C TYR A 16 3.27 13.13 -5.02
N THR A 17 3.96 13.27 -3.90
CA THR A 17 3.73 14.28 -2.87
C THR A 17 5.03 14.93 -2.45
N ASN A 18 4.98 16.21 -2.17
CA ASN A 18 6.06 16.98 -1.52
C ASN A 18 5.72 17.32 -0.06
N GLY A 19 4.62 16.77 0.48
CA GLY A 19 4.08 17.06 1.79
C GLY A 19 2.90 18.04 1.78
N SER A 20 2.41 18.42 0.60
CA SER A 20 1.29 19.36 0.41
C SER A 20 0.24 18.75 -0.52
N GLY A 21 -0.33 17.61 -0.13
CA GLY A 21 -1.27 16.84 -0.94
C GLY A 21 -0.59 15.88 -1.91
N VAL A 22 -1.40 15.12 -2.64
CA VAL A 22 -0.96 14.10 -3.60
C VAL A 22 -1.47 14.46 -4.99
N HIS A 23 -0.60 14.42 -5.99
CA HIS A 23 -0.94 14.77 -7.36
C HIS A 23 -0.51 13.71 -8.34
N GLY A 24 -1.34 13.45 -9.35
CA GLY A 24 -1.07 12.49 -10.42
C GLY A 24 -0.98 13.17 -11.77
N PHE A 25 0.01 12.78 -12.55
CA PHE A 25 0.31 13.31 -13.89
C PHE A 25 0.34 12.16 -14.88
N THR A 26 -0.38 12.31 -15.99
CA THR A 26 -0.42 11.32 -17.07
C THR A 26 0.47 11.77 -18.22
N LEU A 27 1.29 10.85 -18.73
CA LEU A 27 2.11 11.07 -19.92
C LEU A 27 1.21 11.15 -21.15
N ASP A 28 1.33 12.23 -21.91
CA ASP A 28 0.85 12.29 -23.29
C ASP A 28 1.99 11.86 -24.23
N PRO A 29 1.90 10.68 -24.85
CA PRO A 29 2.97 10.19 -25.71
C PRO A 29 3.12 10.98 -27.01
N SER A 30 2.11 11.77 -27.42
CA SER A 30 2.17 12.55 -28.65
C SER A 30 3.10 13.76 -28.55
N VAL A 31 3.23 14.31 -27.33
CA VAL A 31 4.12 15.46 -27.05
C VAL A 31 5.27 15.10 -26.11
N GLY A 32 5.24 13.92 -25.49
CA GLY A 32 6.27 13.45 -24.57
C GLY A 32 6.27 14.14 -23.21
N GLU A 33 5.17 14.78 -22.82
CA GLU A 33 5.05 15.56 -21.59
C GLU A 33 4.01 14.97 -20.62
N PHE A 34 4.21 15.26 -19.32
CA PHE A 34 3.27 14.86 -18.27
C PHE A 34 2.31 16.00 -17.92
N PHE A 35 1.01 15.72 -18.03
CA PHE A 35 -0.03 16.68 -17.70
C PHE A 35 -0.71 16.33 -16.37
N LEU A 36 -1.01 17.32 -15.55
CA LEU A 36 -1.75 17.15 -14.31
C LEU A 36 -3.16 16.60 -14.59
N SER A 37 -3.35 15.31 -14.35
CA SER A 37 -4.60 14.59 -14.60
C SER A 37 -5.42 14.31 -13.33
N HIS A 38 -4.75 14.25 -12.19
CA HIS A 38 -5.36 13.93 -10.89
C HIS A 38 -4.87 14.93 -9.85
N PRO A 39 -5.47 16.14 -9.78
CA PRO A 39 -5.11 17.12 -8.76
C PRO A 39 -5.65 16.69 -7.38
N ASN A 40 -4.84 16.85 -6.34
CA ASN A 40 -5.23 16.63 -4.94
C ASN A 40 -5.97 15.30 -4.70
N ILE A 41 -5.32 14.19 -5.01
CA ILE A 41 -5.88 12.84 -4.81
C ILE A 41 -6.20 12.66 -3.33
N GLN A 42 -7.46 12.29 -3.05
CA GLN A 42 -7.93 11.89 -1.73
C GLN A 42 -8.44 10.45 -1.81
N ILE A 43 -8.08 9.63 -0.83
CA ILE A 43 -8.59 8.26 -0.74
C ILE A 43 -10.09 8.35 -0.38
N PRO A 44 -10.99 7.69 -1.16
CA PRO A 44 -12.39 7.61 -0.80
C PRO A 44 -12.58 7.00 0.60
N GLU A 45 -13.49 7.56 1.40
CA GLU A 45 -13.78 7.10 2.77
C GLU A 45 -14.22 5.64 2.82
N LEU A 46 -14.95 5.19 1.80
CA LEU A 46 -15.43 3.82 1.72
C LEU A 46 -14.43 2.92 1.01
N ALA A 47 -13.88 1.96 1.72
CA ALA A 47 -13.04 0.92 1.13
C ALA A 47 -13.90 -0.02 0.28
N ARG A 48 -13.59 -0.11 -1.02
CA ARG A 48 -14.29 -0.99 -1.98
C ARG A 48 -13.47 -2.21 -2.35
N TYR A 49 -12.17 -2.14 -2.16
CA TYR A 49 -11.22 -3.17 -2.59
C TYR A 49 -10.24 -3.51 -1.49
N TYR A 50 -9.75 -4.74 -1.52
CA TYR A 50 -8.55 -5.08 -0.78
C TYR A 50 -7.58 -5.88 -1.66
N SER A 51 -6.30 -5.70 -1.40
CA SER A 51 -5.21 -6.31 -2.17
C SER A 51 -4.26 -6.99 -1.20
N VAL A 52 -4.29 -8.32 -1.19
CA VAL A 52 -3.39 -9.16 -0.41
C VAL A 52 -3.23 -10.52 -1.08
N ASN A 53 -2.06 -11.14 -0.95
CA ASN A 53 -1.85 -12.50 -1.46
C ASN A 53 -2.41 -13.53 -0.47
N GLU A 54 -3.64 -13.97 -0.68
CA GLU A 54 -4.35 -14.93 0.18
C GLU A 54 -3.74 -16.34 0.18
N ALA A 55 -2.83 -16.67 -0.75
CA ALA A 55 -2.07 -17.92 -0.69
C ALA A 55 -1.21 -18.03 0.59
N TYR A 56 -0.99 -16.91 1.29
CA TYR A 56 -0.30 -16.88 2.58
C TYR A 56 -1.23 -16.98 3.79
N TRP A 57 -2.53 -17.13 3.60
CA TRP A 57 -3.53 -17.28 4.66
C TRP A 57 -3.12 -18.26 5.78
N PRO A 58 -2.64 -19.48 5.50
CA PRO A 58 -2.28 -20.43 6.56
C PRO A 58 -1.09 -19.97 7.42
N TYR A 59 -0.35 -18.97 6.96
CA TYR A 59 0.88 -18.47 7.58
C TYR A 59 0.72 -17.12 8.26
N TRP A 60 -0.47 -16.54 8.26
CA TRP A 60 -0.78 -15.29 8.96
C TRP A 60 -1.14 -15.55 10.41
N ASN A 61 -0.95 -14.53 11.26
CA ASN A 61 -1.51 -14.53 12.60
C ASN A 61 -3.05 -14.35 12.57
N ASP A 62 -3.70 -14.64 13.68
CA ASP A 62 -5.17 -14.61 13.75
C ASP A 62 -5.72 -13.20 13.49
N ASN A 63 -5.09 -12.14 14.00
CA ASN A 63 -5.55 -10.77 13.77
C ASN A 63 -5.64 -10.41 12.29
N ILE A 64 -4.66 -10.84 11.48
CA ILE A 64 -4.68 -10.60 10.02
C ILE A 64 -5.77 -11.44 9.34
N ARG A 65 -5.96 -12.69 9.78
CA ARG A 65 -7.04 -13.55 9.25
C ARG A 65 -8.40 -12.96 9.56
N ASP A 66 -8.65 -12.59 10.82
CA ASP A 66 -9.90 -11.98 11.27
C ASP A 66 -10.19 -10.68 10.49
N PHE A 67 -9.16 -9.86 10.27
CA PHE A 67 -9.31 -8.64 9.49
C PHE A 67 -9.66 -8.93 8.01
N VAL A 68 -9.03 -9.91 7.38
CA VAL A 68 -9.38 -10.29 6.00
C VAL A 68 -10.76 -10.91 5.93
N ASP A 69 -11.18 -11.70 6.92
CA ASP A 69 -12.55 -12.22 7.00
C ASP A 69 -13.59 -11.10 7.18
N TYR A 70 -13.29 -10.10 8.00
CA TYR A 70 -14.10 -8.88 8.08
C TYR A 70 -14.24 -8.22 6.69
N LEU A 71 -13.13 -8.03 5.96
CA LEU A 71 -13.17 -7.45 4.61
C LEU A 71 -13.97 -8.29 3.60
N ARG A 72 -14.04 -9.59 3.79
CA ARG A 72 -14.89 -10.51 3.01
C ARG A 72 -16.37 -10.46 3.37
N GLY A 73 -16.72 -9.73 4.44
CA GLY A 73 -18.11 -9.59 4.88
C GLY A 73 -18.55 -10.71 5.82
N SER A 74 -17.66 -11.25 6.65
CA SER A 74 -18.03 -12.22 7.69
C SER A 74 -18.96 -11.63 8.74
N ASP A 75 -18.89 -10.31 8.96
CA ASP A 75 -19.71 -9.61 9.92
C ASP A 75 -21.05 -9.17 9.32
N LYS A 76 -22.14 -9.41 10.04
CA LYS A 76 -23.48 -8.98 9.62
C LYS A 76 -23.54 -7.45 9.57
N GLY A 77 -23.88 -6.93 8.36
CA GLY A 77 -24.02 -5.49 8.13
C GLY A 77 -22.80 -4.82 7.51
N HIS A 78 -21.67 -5.51 7.40
CA HIS A 78 -20.53 -5.02 6.61
C HIS A 78 -20.71 -5.35 5.11
N VAL A 79 -20.51 -4.36 4.25
CA VAL A 79 -20.51 -4.57 2.80
C VAL A 79 -19.17 -5.15 2.39
N PRO A 80 -19.11 -6.35 1.79
CA PRO A 80 -17.85 -6.98 1.43
C PRO A 80 -17.01 -6.14 0.48
N CYS A 81 -15.72 -6.04 0.77
CA CYS A 81 -14.74 -5.49 -0.16
C CYS A 81 -14.42 -6.50 -1.26
N SER A 82 -14.24 -6.03 -2.48
CA SER A 82 -13.86 -6.89 -3.61
C SER A 82 -12.36 -7.18 -3.58
N ALA A 83 -11.98 -8.45 -3.54
CA ALA A 83 -10.57 -8.85 -3.64
C ALA A 83 -9.99 -8.50 -5.01
N ARG A 84 -8.88 -7.78 -5.03
CA ARG A 84 -8.13 -7.41 -6.24
C ARG A 84 -6.63 -7.47 -5.93
N TYR A 85 -5.97 -8.49 -6.41
CA TYR A 85 -4.54 -8.68 -6.24
C TYR A 85 -3.87 -9.04 -7.56
N ILE A 86 -3.05 -8.13 -8.09
CA ILE A 86 -2.28 -8.32 -9.34
C ILE A 86 -0.91 -8.89 -9.01
N GLY A 87 -0.38 -8.58 -7.82
CA GLY A 87 0.98 -8.92 -7.41
C GLY A 87 2.03 -7.88 -7.82
N SER A 88 1.59 -6.76 -8.39
CA SER A 88 2.42 -5.58 -8.62
C SER A 88 2.12 -4.56 -7.52
N LEU A 89 3.12 -4.27 -6.66
CA LEU A 89 3.01 -3.31 -5.56
C LEU A 89 2.37 -2.00 -6.02
N VAL A 90 2.93 -1.41 -7.06
CA VAL A 90 2.53 -0.09 -7.54
C VAL A 90 1.11 -0.09 -8.13
N SER A 91 0.77 -1.13 -8.92
CA SER A 91 -0.54 -1.21 -9.56
C SER A 91 -1.66 -1.47 -8.56
N ASP A 92 -1.44 -2.38 -7.61
CA ASP A 92 -2.40 -2.66 -6.53
C ASP A 92 -2.59 -1.45 -5.63
N PHE A 93 -1.49 -0.78 -5.26
CA PHE A 93 -1.50 0.43 -4.46
C PHE A 93 -2.24 1.58 -5.16
N HIS A 94 -1.92 1.87 -6.42
CA HIS A 94 -2.54 2.94 -7.20
C HIS A 94 -4.06 2.78 -7.31
N ARG A 95 -4.52 1.56 -7.59
CA ARG A 95 -5.96 1.28 -7.62
C ARG A 95 -6.64 1.60 -6.29
N ASN A 96 -6.05 1.14 -5.17
CA ASN A 96 -6.61 1.37 -3.84
C ASN A 96 -6.56 2.84 -3.44
N LEU A 97 -5.51 3.57 -3.82
CA LEU A 97 -5.40 5.02 -3.60
C LEU A 97 -6.53 5.78 -4.30
N VAL A 98 -6.81 5.46 -5.57
CA VAL A 98 -7.77 6.23 -6.39
C VAL A 98 -9.23 5.78 -6.18
N LYS A 99 -9.46 4.49 -5.92
CA LYS A 99 -10.81 3.90 -5.85
C LYS A 99 -11.32 3.63 -4.44
N GLY A 100 -10.49 3.84 -3.43
CA GLY A 100 -10.75 3.45 -2.06
C GLY A 100 -10.50 1.96 -1.84
N GLY A 101 -9.57 1.65 -0.95
CA GLY A 101 -9.24 0.26 -0.67
C GLY A 101 -8.07 0.11 0.28
N ILE A 102 -7.75 -1.15 0.57
CA ILE A 102 -6.71 -1.54 1.52
C ILE A 102 -5.67 -2.38 0.79
N TYR A 103 -4.42 -1.92 0.81
CA TYR A 103 -3.28 -2.70 0.35
C TYR A 103 -2.56 -3.31 1.55
N MET A 104 -2.36 -4.62 1.53
CA MET A 104 -1.73 -5.34 2.64
C MET A 104 -0.58 -6.22 2.15
N TYR A 105 0.50 -6.18 2.93
CA TYR A 105 1.63 -7.08 2.76
C TYR A 105 2.09 -7.61 4.15
N PRO A 106 1.23 -8.38 4.84
CA PRO A 106 1.47 -8.79 6.22
C PRO A 106 2.65 -9.75 6.33
N ARG A 107 3.24 -9.76 7.51
CA ARG A 107 4.23 -10.79 7.88
C ARG A 107 3.58 -12.17 7.81
N ASN A 108 4.40 -13.17 7.49
CA ASN A 108 3.96 -14.56 7.50
C ASN A 108 5.06 -15.50 8.01
N THR A 109 4.65 -16.66 8.50
CA THR A 109 5.53 -17.66 9.10
C THR A 109 6.04 -18.72 8.11
N ARG A 110 5.73 -18.58 6.80
CA ARG A 110 6.12 -19.56 5.78
C ARG A 110 7.63 -19.75 5.67
N SER A 111 8.40 -18.72 6.00
CA SER A 111 9.86 -18.78 5.97
C SER A 111 10.40 -18.15 7.24
N ALA A 112 11.13 -18.93 8.04
CA ALA A 112 11.76 -18.45 9.28
C ALA A 112 12.69 -17.24 9.06
N ASP A 113 13.29 -17.13 7.87
CA ASP A 113 14.19 -16.05 7.52
C ASP A 113 13.50 -14.73 7.13
N LYS A 114 12.15 -14.73 6.96
CA LYS A 114 11.37 -13.60 6.43
C LYS A 114 10.25 -13.14 7.36
N THR A 115 10.43 -13.32 8.66
CA THR A 115 9.44 -12.92 9.68
C THR A 115 9.18 -11.41 9.75
N ALA A 116 10.06 -10.59 9.17
CA ALA A 116 9.98 -9.13 9.21
C ALA A 116 9.12 -8.50 8.09
N GLY A 117 8.42 -9.30 7.28
CA GLY A 117 7.73 -8.79 6.09
C GLY A 117 8.67 -8.65 4.87
N LYS A 118 8.08 -8.46 3.70
CA LYS A 118 8.84 -8.40 2.42
C LYS A 118 9.10 -6.98 1.93
N LEU A 119 8.25 -6.01 2.29
CA LEU A 119 8.41 -4.64 1.84
C LEU A 119 9.63 -4.00 2.49
N ARG A 120 10.41 -3.33 1.69
CA ARG A 120 11.59 -2.61 2.15
C ARG A 120 11.16 -1.25 2.70
N LEU A 121 11.62 -0.94 3.94
CA LEU A 121 11.14 0.25 4.65
C LEU A 121 11.42 1.54 3.87
N LEU A 122 12.66 1.76 3.43
CA LEU A 122 13.11 3.07 2.95
C LEU A 122 12.61 3.45 1.55
N TYR A 123 12.38 2.47 0.67
CA TYR A 123 12.05 2.77 -0.73
C TYR A 123 10.80 2.09 -1.28
N GLU A 124 10.06 1.37 -0.39
CA GLU A 124 8.72 0.85 -0.69
C GLU A 124 7.72 1.30 0.37
N ALA A 125 7.86 0.86 1.63
CA ALA A 125 6.85 1.10 2.65
C ALA A 125 6.75 2.58 3.06
N ALA A 126 7.85 3.25 3.35
CA ALA A 126 7.83 4.64 3.81
C ALA A 126 7.38 5.64 2.71
N PRO A 127 7.86 5.56 1.44
CA PRO A 127 7.31 6.41 0.38
C PRO A 127 5.81 6.23 0.16
N LEU A 128 5.32 4.98 0.14
CA LEU A 128 3.89 4.72 -0.03
C LEU A 128 3.08 5.17 1.19
N ALA A 129 3.62 5.00 2.41
CA ALA A 129 3.00 5.51 3.63
C ALA A 129 2.84 7.03 3.61
N MET A 130 3.87 7.76 3.16
CA MET A 130 3.79 9.22 3.01
C MET A 130 2.70 9.62 2.01
N ILE A 131 2.57 8.94 0.88
CA ILE A 131 1.54 9.22 -0.10
C ILE A 131 0.13 8.94 0.48
N VAL A 132 -0.04 7.79 1.15
CA VAL A 132 -1.32 7.42 1.77
C VAL A 132 -1.76 8.46 2.78
N GLU A 133 -0.87 8.88 3.69
CA GLU A 133 -1.21 9.87 4.72
C GLU A 133 -1.50 11.25 4.15
N GLN A 134 -0.78 11.68 3.11
CA GLN A 134 -1.06 12.94 2.40
C GLN A 134 -2.37 12.88 1.58
N ALA A 135 -2.86 11.69 1.27
CA ALA A 135 -4.16 11.45 0.63
C ALA A 135 -5.30 11.19 1.63
N GLY A 136 -5.11 11.43 2.93
CA GLY A 136 -6.12 11.28 3.96
C GLY A 136 -6.32 9.86 4.50
N GLY A 137 -5.44 8.91 4.14
CA GLY A 137 -5.44 7.54 4.67
C GLY A 137 -4.46 7.33 5.82
N SER A 138 -4.23 6.06 6.18
CA SER A 138 -3.25 5.66 7.19
C SER A 138 -2.43 4.47 6.74
N ALA A 139 -1.17 4.39 7.20
CA ALA A 139 -0.27 3.31 6.89
C ALA A 139 0.38 2.79 8.18
N VAL A 140 0.03 1.57 8.54
CA VAL A 140 0.45 0.93 9.79
C VAL A 140 1.05 -0.46 9.56
N THR A 141 1.84 -0.90 10.51
CA THR A 141 2.31 -2.28 10.62
C THR A 141 1.20 -3.19 11.15
N ASP A 142 1.41 -4.51 11.11
CA ASP A 142 0.47 -5.51 11.64
C ASP A 142 0.27 -5.44 13.17
N ASP A 143 1.13 -4.72 13.90
CA ASP A 143 1.00 -4.39 15.32
C ASP A 143 0.44 -2.97 15.56
N GLY A 144 -0.03 -2.30 14.51
CA GLY A 144 -0.70 -0.99 14.60
C GLY A 144 0.23 0.22 14.67
N ARG A 145 1.55 0.04 14.58
CA ARG A 145 2.50 1.15 14.62
C ARG A 145 2.53 1.88 13.27
N ARG A 146 2.52 3.21 13.29
CA ARG A 146 2.65 4.03 12.09
C ARG A 146 3.98 3.78 11.37
N ILE A 147 3.94 3.53 10.06
CA ILE A 147 5.12 3.17 9.28
C ILE A 147 6.16 4.31 9.26
N LEU A 148 5.73 5.56 9.19
CA LEU A 148 6.65 6.71 9.13
C LEU A 148 7.38 6.98 10.45
N ASP A 149 6.95 6.39 11.57
CA ASP A 149 7.64 6.50 12.87
C ASP A 149 8.72 5.42 13.05
N ILE A 150 8.88 4.52 12.08
CA ILE A 150 9.90 3.48 12.14
C ILE A 150 11.25 4.05 11.73
N VAL A 151 12.18 4.07 12.68
CA VAL A 151 13.57 4.49 12.43
C VAL A 151 14.32 3.34 11.76
N PRO A 152 14.88 3.54 10.53
CA PRO A 152 15.65 2.51 9.87
C PRO A 152 17.00 2.30 10.58
N GLU A 153 17.27 1.08 11.03
CA GLU A 153 18.56 0.72 11.63
C GLU A 153 19.68 0.54 10.58
N ARG A 154 19.33 0.15 9.35
CA ARG A 154 20.24 -0.12 8.22
C ARG A 154 19.57 0.14 6.90
N LEU A 155 20.36 0.47 5.86
CA LEU A 155 19.88 0.68 4.49
C LEU A 155 19.28 -0.62 3.88
N HIS A 156 19.93 -1.75 4.13
CA HIS A 156 19.49 -3.10 3.80
C HIS A 156 19.66 -4.00 5.02
N PRO A 157 18.60 -4.35 5.75
CA PRO A 157 18.73 -5.30 6.83
C PRO A 157 19.10 -6.68 6.24
N SER A 158 20.36 -7.08 6.45
CA SER A 158 20.89 -8.38 6.01
C SER A 158 20.41 -9.56 6.86
N ARG A 159 19.62 -9.31 7.92
CA ARG A 159 18.92 -10.31 8.73
C ARG A 159 17.58 -9.74 9.18
N PRO A 160 16.49 -10.49 9.09
CA PRO A 160 15.20 -10.05 9.62
C PRO A 160 15.30 -9.98 11.15
N ARG A 161 15.43 -8.77 11.68
CA ARG A 161 14.99 -8.54 13.06
C ARG A 161 13.51 -8.20 12.99
N PRO A 162 12.67 -8.76 13.86
CA PRO A 162 11.32 -8.29 13.95
C PRO A 162 11.36 -6.78 14.20
N TRP A 163 10.58 -6.05 13.46
CA TRP A 163 10.36 -4.63 13.71
C TRP A 163 9.84 -4.53 15.15
N ARG A 164 10.67 -4.03 16.06
CA ARG A 164 10.27 -3.81 17.47
C ARG A 164 9.55 -2.49 17.57
#